data_0780201eb006bdfb5f6231fcd681ae66
#
_entry.id   0780201eb006bdfb5f6231fcd681ae66
#
_cell.length_a   1.000
_cell.length_b   1.000
_cell.length_c   1.000
_cell.angle_alpha   90.00
_cell.angle_beta   90.00
_cell.angle_gamma   90.00
#
_symmetry.space_group_name_H-M   'P 1'
#
loop_
_entity.id
_entity.type
_entity.pdbx_description
1 polymer ?
#
loop_
_entity_poly.entity_id
_entity_poly.type
_entity_poly.pdbx_seq_one_letter_code
_entity_poly.pdbx_strand_id
1 'polypeptide(L)'
;GFICMKALSGGLIDRSDAAYAYLAQFDNTLPIWGIQKESELDEFIEYNDNPPIMSEEIKAIIAHDQKELSGEFCRGCGYCMPCPMGKEINQCARMSLMLRRAPSAGWLSEHWQEEMKKIENCINCGKCMSHCPYGLNTPELLKKNYEDYKTFFK
;
A
#
# COMPACT_ATOMS: atom_id res chain seq x y z
N GLY A 1 -20.25 -13.96 10.79
CA GLY A 1 -19.31 -12.86 10.98
C GLY A 1 -18.17 -12.91 9.98
N PHE A 2 -17.52 -11.78 9.80
CA PHE A 2 -16.36 -11.64 8.93
C PHE A 2 -15.11 -11.37 9.77
N ILE A 3 -13.98 -11.98 9.41
CA ILE A 3 -12.66 -11.61 9.91
C ILE A 3 -11.99 -10.76 8.85
N CYS A 4 -11.79 -9.47 9.15
CA CYS A 4 -11.15 -8.52 8.22
C CYS A 4 -9.64 -8.51 8.43
N MET A 5 -8.91 -9.21 7.56
CA MET A 5 -7.46 -9.17 7.53
C MET A 5 -6.95 -7.99 6.71
N LYS A 6 -5.77 -7.47 7.06
CA LYS A 6 -5.14 -6.34 6.37
C LYS A 6 -6.01 -5.07 6.33
N ALA A 7 -6.69 -4.78 7.41
CA ALA A 7 -7.57 -3.63 7.55
C ALA A 7 -6.89 -2.28 7.25
N LEU A 8 -5.57 -2.19 7.38
CA LEU A 8 -4.74 -1.03 7.01
C LEU A 8 -4.09 -1.15 5.61
N SER A 9 -4.58 -2.09 4.77
CA SER A 9 -4.08 -2.29 3.40
C SER A 9 -2.55 -2.45 3.27
N GLY A 10 -1.91 -3.05 4.29
CA GLY A 10 -0.45 -3.22 4.32
C GLY A 10 0.31 -1.91 4.47
N GLY A 11 -0.24 -0.95 5.21
CA GLY A 11 0.34 0.36 5.49
C GLY A 11 0.01 1.44 4.44
N LEU A 12 -0.90 1.17 3.51
CA LEU A 12 -1.40 2.18 2.56
C LEU A 12 -2.50 3.07 3.16
N ILE A 13 -3.22 2.58 4.17
CA ILE A 13 -4.11 3.37 5.01
C ILE A 13 -3.30 3.73 6.25
N ASP A 14 -2.94 4.99 6.38
CA ASP A 14 -2.05 5.53 7.42
C ASP A 14 -2.79 6.21 8.57
N ARG A 15 -4.11 6.44 8.42
CA ARG A 15 -4.99 6.96 9.46
C ARG A 15 -5.74 5.80 10.14
N SER A 16 -5.16 5.28 11.22
CA SER A 16 -5.69 4.18 12.02
C SER A 16 -7.06 4.48 12.62
N ASP A 17 -7.27 5.73 13.08
CA ASP A 17 -8.55 6.23 13.61
C ASP A 17 -9.68 6.16 12.57
N ALA A 18 -9.40 6.55 11.32
CA ALA A 18 -10.36 6.49 10.23
C ALA A 18 -10.70 5.02 9.86
N ALA A 19 -9.68 4.15 9.82
CA ALA A 19 -9.88 2.73 9.57
C ALA A 19 -10.69 2.07 10.69
N TYR A 20 -10.40 2.39 11.95
CA TYR A 20 -11.14 1.88 13.09
C TYR A 20 -12.60 2.34 13.06
N ALA A 21 -12.85 3.65 12.94
CA ALA A 21 -14.19 4.21 12.87
C ALA A 21 -15.02 3.63 11.71
N TYR A 22 -14.37 3.33 10.57
CA TYR A 22 -15.03 2.70 9.43
C TYR A 22 -15.48 1.27 9.75
N LEU A 23 -14.60 0.45 10.30
CA LEU A 23 -14.89 -0.96 10.58
C LEU A 23 -15.80 -1.16 11.80
N ALA A 24 -15.78 -0.25 12.77
CA ALA A 24 -16.65 -0.26 13.94
C ALA A 24 -18.15 -0.08 13.61
N GLN A 25 -18.49 0.32 12.38
CA GLN A 25 -19.90 0.40 11.94
C GLN A 25 -20.51 -0.99 11.64
N PHE A 26 -19.71 -2.04 11.58
CA PHE A 26 -20.16 -3.38 11.15
C PHE A 26 -20.11 -4.36 12.33
N ASP A 27 -21.22 -4.57 12.98
CA ASP A 27 -21.36 -5.44 14.18
C ASP A 27 -20.90 -6.89 13.95
N ASN A 28 -20.89 -7.33 12.70
CA ASN A 28 -20.51 -8.70 12.31
C ASN A 28 -19.06 -8.83 11.82
N THR A 29 -18.25 -7.78 11.99
CA THR A 29 -16.87 -7.74 11.50
C THR A 29 -15.87 -7.67 12.64
N LEU A 30 -14.90 -8.58 12.63
CA LEU A 30 -13.76 -8.58 13.53
C LEU A 30 -12.49 -8.18 12.75
N PRO A 31 -11.96 -6.97 12.91
CA PRO A 31 -10.71 -6.58 12.26
C PRO A 31 -9.51 -7.20 12.96
N ILE A 32 -8.52 -7.61 12.15
CA ILE A 32 -7.19 -8.00 12.63
C ILE A 32 -6.22 -6.91 12.22
N TRP A 33 -5.76 -6.15 13.21
CA TRP A 33 -4.83 -5.05 13.02
C TRP A 33 -3.39 -5.55 12.89
N GLY A 34 -2.64 -5.00 11.94
CA GLY A 34 -1.20 -5.23 11.83
C GLY A 34 -0.46 -4.25 12.73
N ILE A 35 0.22 -4.76 13.74
CA ILE A 35 0.96 -3.97 14.74
C ILE A 35 2.44 -4.28 14.61
N GLN A 36 3.28 -3.25 14.51
CA GLN A 36 4.73 -3.35 14.40
C GLN A 36 5.47 -2.68 15.57
N LYS A 37 4.79 -1.78 16.29
CA LYS A 37 5.34 -0.99 17.40
C LYS A 37 4.41 -1.06 18.59
N GLU A 38 4.98 -0.95 19.78
CA GLU A 38 4.21 -0.89 21.03
C GLU A 38 3.23 0.30 21.06
N SER A 39 3.66 1.46 20.54
CA SER A 39 2.79 2.64 20.44
C SER A 39 1.55 2.42 19.54
N GLU A 40 1.65 1.57 18.52
CA GLU A 40 0.49 1.21 17.68
C GLU A 40 -0.47 0.28 18.44
N LEU A 41 0.06 -0.58 19.32
CA LEU A 41 -0.78 -1.39 20.21
C LEU A 41 -1.53 -0.52 21.21
N ASP A 42 -0.84 0.40 21.85
CA ASP A 42 -1.44 1.34 22.82
C ASP A 42 -2.57 2.15 22.17
N GLU A 43 -2.35 2.62 20.94
CA GLU A 43 -3.33 3.34 20.13
C GLU A 43 -4.61 2.51 19.89
N PHE A 44 -4.47 1.24 19.49
CA PHE A 44 -5.63 0.36 19.26
C PHE A 44 -6.34 -0.07 20.54
N ILE A 45 -5.62 -0.16 21.67
CA ILE A 45 -6.23 -0.37 23.00
C ILE A 45 -7.07 0.86 23.35
N GLU A 46 -6.52 2.07 23.17
CA GLU A 46 -7.27 3.32 23.40
C GLU A 46 -8.54 3.39 22.55
N TYR A 47 -8.48 2.99 21.27
CA TYR A 47 -9.66 2.96 20.40
C TYR A 47 -10.71 1.93 20.83
N ASN A 48 -10.31 0.87 21.54
CA ASN A 48 -11.27 -0.08 22.11
C ASN A 48 -12.04 0.54 23.28
N ASP A 49 -11.39 1.35 24.09
CA ASP A 49 -12.00 2.00 25.26
C ASP A 49 -12.73 3.29 24.88
N ASN A 50 -12.17 4.04 23.92
CA ASN A 50 -12.69 5.32 23.41
C ASN A 50 -12.74 5.30 21.88
N PRO A 51 -13.73 4.63 21.26
CA PRO A 51 -13.79 4.46 19.81
C PRO A 51 -13.83 5.80 19.06
N PRO A 52 -13.00 5.99 18.01
CA PRO A 52 -13.08 7.15 17.15
C PRO A 52 -14.48 7.31 16.55
N ILE A 53 -15.02 8.52 16.62
CA ILE A 53 -16.36 8.84 16.14
C ILE A 53 -16.29 9.13 14.62
N MET A 54 -17.25 8.63 13.85
CA MET A 54 -17.40 8.92 12.43
C MET A 54 -17.81 10.39 12.20
N SER A 55 -16.86 11.30 12.39
CA SER A 55 -17.00 12.75 12.15
C SER A 55 -16.94 13.09 10.67
N GLU A 56 -17.28 14.32 10.30
CA GLU A 56 -17.14 14.81 8.93
C GLU A 56 -15.66 14.81 8.47
N GLU A 57 -14.72 15.05 9.39
CA GLU A 57 -13.29 14.93 9.11
C GLU A 57 -12.90 13.49 8.76
N ILE A 58 -13.30 12.52 9.56
CA ILE A 58 -13.06 11.09 9.33
C ILE A 58 -13.69 10.66 7.99
N LYS A 59 -14.90 11.09 7.68
CA LYS A 59 -15.55 10.80 6.39
C LYS A 59 -14.76 11.38 5.22
N ALA A 60 -14.23 12.60 5.34
CA ALA A 60 -13.42 13.23 4.31
C ALA A 60 -12.11 12.47 4.06
N ILE A 61 -11.45 12.00 5.13
CA ILE A 61 -10.24 11.16 5.06
C ILE A 61 -10.55 9.85 4.33
N ILE A 62 -11.62 9.16 4.71
CA ILE A 62 -12.06 7.92 4.09
C ILE A 62 -12.36 8.14 2.58
N ALA A 63 -13.07 9.21 2.24
CA ALA A 63 -13.39 9.53 0.84
C ALA A 63 -12.13 9.84 0.03
N HIS A 64 -11.15 10.53 0.63
CA HIS A 64 -9.85 10.78 0.00
C HIS A 64 -9.10 9.47 -0.27
N ASP A 65 -9.00 8.58 0.73
CA ASP A 65 -8.35 7.28 0.60
C ASP A 65 -9.04 6.39 -0.43
N GLN A 66 -10.36 6.34 -0.43
CA GLN A 66 -11.12 5.62 -1.43
C GLN A 66 -10.81 6.11 -2.84
N LYS A 67 -10.72 7.41 -3.05
CA LYS A 67 -10.38 8.01 -4.35
C LYS A 67 -8.96 7.65 -4.78
N GLU A 68 -7.98 7.79 -3.90
CA GLU A 68 -6.57 7.50 -4.21
C GLU A 68 -6.30 6.01 -4.41
N LEU A 69 -6.94 5.16 -3.59
CA LEU A 69 -6.71 3.71 -3.59
C LEU A 69 -7.71 2.94 -4.48
N SER A 70 -8.63 3.60 -5.18
CA SER A 70 -9.51 2.98 -6.16
C SER A 70 -8.92 2.85 -7.56
N GLY A 71 -7.79 3.54 -7.81
CA GLY A 71 -7.16 3.61 -9.13
C GLY A 71 -6.33 2.38 -9.54
N GLU A 72 -5.64 2.53 -10.64
CA GLU A 72 -4.70 1.55 -11.20
C GLU A 72 -3.40 1.54 -10.40
N PHE A 73 -3.38 0.88 -9.25
CA PHE A 73 -2.17 0.68 -8.46
C PHE A 73 -1.93 -0.80 -8.15
N CYS A 74 -0.67 -1.15 -7.92
CA CYS A 74 -0.29 -2.51 -7.57
C CYS A 74 -0.68 -2.86 -6.12
N ARG A 75 -1.43 -3.97 -5.93
CA ARG A 75 -1.85 -4.48 -4.61
C ARG A 75 -0.77 -5.34 -3.92
N GLY A 76 0.41 -5.50 -4.53
CA GLY A 76 1.53 -6.23 -3.94
C GLY A 76 1.35 -7.74 -3.83
N CYS A 77 0.39 -8.34 -4.53
CA CYS A 77 0.03 -9.76 -4.41
C CYS A 77 1.11 -10.75 -4.88
N GLY A 78 2.04 -10.32 -5.76
CA GLY A 78 3.18 -11.12 -6.21
C GLY A 78 2.91 -12.12 -7.35
N TYR A 79 1.70 -12.26 -7.88
CA TYR A 79 1.40 -13.20 -8.99
C TYR A 79 2.23 -12.96 -10.26
N CYS A 80 2.72 -11.73 -10.45
CA CYS A 80 3.61 -11.36 -11.56
C CYS A 80 5.05 -11.83 -11.38
N MET A 81 5.41 -12.37 -10.21
CA MET A 81 6.76 -12.84 -9.91
C MET A 81 6.95 -14.32 -10.35
N PRO A 82 8.20 -14.76 -10.61
CA PRO A 82 9.41 -13.96 -10.70
C PRO A 82 9.52 -13.20 -12.03
N CYS A 83 10.17 -12.04 -11.99
CA CYS A 83 10.54 -11.32 -13.20
C CYS A 83 11.76 -11.99 -13.87
N PRO A 84 11.77 -12.24 -15.21
CA PRO A 84 12.94 -12.79 -15.89
C PRO A 84 14.21 -11.92 -15.74
N MET A 85 14.03 -10.62 -15.53
CA MET A 85 15.12 -9.66 -15.30
C MET A 85 15.38 -9.36 -13.83
N GLY A 86 14.92 -10.21 -12.92
CA GLY A 86 15.22 -10.12 -11.49
C GLY A 86 14.65 -8.91 -10.75
N LYS A 87 13.55 -8.29 -11.24
CA LYS A 87 12.91 -7.14 -10.59
C LYS A 87 11.93 -7.59 -9.50
N GLU A 88 11.89 -6.89 -8.39
CA GLU A 88 10.83 -7.02 -7.37
C GLU A 88 9.58 -6.23 -7.78
N ILE A 89 8.88 -6.73 -8.82
CA ILE A 89 7.76 -6.03 -9.46
C ILE A 89 6.70 -5.59 -8.47
N ASN A 90 6.31 -6.48 -7.55
CA ASN A 90 5.25 -6.25 -6.57
C ASN A 90 5.56 -5.12 -5.57
N GLN A 91 6.82 -4.80 -5.36
CA GLN A 91 7.22 -3.65 -4.53
C GLN A 91 7.47 -2.42 -5.40
N CYS A 92 8.26 -2.56 -6.47
CA CYS A 92 8.58 -1.43 -7.34
C CYS A 92 7.32 -0.79 -7.98
N ALA A 93 6.30 -1.59 -8.31
CA ALA A 93 5.07 -1.10 -8.94
C ALA A 93 4.12 -0.34 -7.99
N ARG A 94 4.42 -0.28 -6.70
CA ARG A 94 3.67 0.52 -5.70
C ARG A 94 4.55 1.50 -4.94
N MET A 95 5.79 1.68 -5.36
CA MET A 95 6.80 2.48 -4.67
C MET A 95 6.32 3.91 -4.38
N SER A 96 5.66 4.56 -5.32
CA SER A 96 5.12 5.93 -5.13
C SER A 96 4.15 6.03 -3.95
N LEU A 97 3.31 5.02 -3.74
CA LEU A 97 2.39 4.96 -2.60
C LEU A 97 3.14 4.70 -1.29
N MET A 98 4.10 3.77 -1.31
CA MET A 98 4.91 3.44 -0.13
C MET A 98 5.72 4.63 0.36
N LEU A 99 6.26 5.44 -0.55
CA LEU A 99 7.01 6.65 -0.20
C LEU A 99 6.16 7.76 0.43
N ARG A 100 4.86 7.80 0.15
CA ARG A 100 3.95 8.85 0.63
C ARG A 100 3.11 8.45 1.83
N ARG A 101 2.85 7.14 2.00
CA ARG A 101 1.89 6.62 2.98
C ARG A 101 2.50 5.70 4.05
N ALA A 102 3.71 5.23 3.85
CA ALA A 102 4.44 4.39 4.82
C ALA A 102 5.70 5.10 5.30
N PRO A 103 6.38 4.63 6.37
CA PRO A 103 7.70 5.12 6.74
C PRO A 103 8.66 4.99 5.56
N SER A 104 9.01 6.13 4.94
CA SER A 104 9.68 6.15 3.63
C SER A 104 11.17 5.86 3.68
N ALA A 105 11.84 6.12 4.81
CA ALA A 105 13.31 6.03 4.91
C ALA A 105 13.89 4.69 4.47
N GLY A 106 13.22 3.58 4.80
CA GLY A 106 13.65 2.24 4.40
C GLY A 106 13.58 2.02 2.88
N TRP A 107 12.61 2.65 2.20
CA TRP A 107 12.40 2.56 0.75
C TRP A 107 13.37 3.43 -0.06
N LEU A 108 14.13 4.31 0.59
CA LEU A 108 15.16 5.16 -0.01
C LEU A 108 16.58 4.61 0.19
N SER A 109 16.74 3.42 0.77
CA SER A 109 18.01 2.75 0.97
C SER A 109 18.70 2.39 -0.36
N GLU A 110 20.03 2.16 -0.33
CA GLU A 110 20.82 1.73 -1.49
C GLU A 110 20.21 0.49 -2.17
N HIS A 111 19.76 -0.49 -1.37
CA HIS A 111 19.08 -1.68 -1.87
C HIS A 111 17.90 -1.32 -2.78
N TRP A 112 17.00 -0.43 -2.33
CA TRP A 112 15.83 -0.05 -3.12
C TRP A 112 16.17 0.85 -4.30
N GLN A 113 17.23 1.64 -4.22
CA GLN A 113 17.74 2.39 -5.37
C GLN A 113 18.20 1.45 -6.49
N GLU A 114 18.94 0.39 -6.13
CA GLU A 114 19.35 -0.65 -7.08
C GLU A 114 18.16 -1.44 -7.65
N GLU A 115 17.20 -1.82 -6.80
CA GLU A 115 16.00 -2.53 -7.25
C GLU A 115 15.16 -1.69 -8.21
N MET A 116 14.94 -0.41 -7.91
CA MET A 116 14.21 0.50 -8.78
C MET A 116 14.96 0.75 -10.10
N LYS A 117 16.28 0.85 -10.07
CA LYS A 117 17.10 1.01 -11.28
C LYS A 117 16.98 -0.18 -12.25
N LYS A 118 16.75 -1.40 -11.76
CA LYS A 118 16.50 -2.57 -12.62
C LYS A 118 15.33 -2.38 -13.56
N ILE A 119 14.45 -1.41 -13.33
CA ILE A 119 13.30 -1.09 -14.19
C ILE A 119 13.79 -0.67 -15.59
N GLU A 120 14.94 -0.01 -15.71
CA GLU A 120 15.56 0.38 -16.98
C GLU A 120 15.84 -0.83 -17.88
N ASN A 121 16.11 -1.99 -17.28
CA ASN A 121 16.38 -3.24 -17.98
C ASN A 121 15.11 -4.02 -18.36
N CYS A 122 13.97 -3.33 -18.50
CA CYS A 122 12.72 -3.99 -18.86
C CYS A 122 12.72 -4.39 -20.34
N ILE A 123 12.61 -5.70 -20.62
CA ILE A 123 12.55 -6.25 -21.98
C ILE A 123 11.12 -6.30 -22.56
N ASN A 124 10.15 -5.72 -21.88
CA ASN A 124 8.74 -5.68 -22.29
C ASN A 124 8.14 -7.05 -22.67
N CYS A 125 8.55 -8.13 -22.00
CA CYS A 125 8.07 -9.49 -22.30
C CYS A 125 6.58 -9.73 -21.99
N GLY A 126 5.89 -8.80 -21.33
CA GLY A 126 4.46 -8.89 -21.01
C GLY A 126 4.08 -9.87 -19.89
N LYS A 127 5.00 -10.68 -19.37
CA LYS A 127 4.72 -11.70 -18.35
C LYS A 127 4.00 -11.12 -17.12
N CYS A 128 4.45 -9.98 -16.63
CA CYS A 128 3.84 -9.33 -15.45
C CYS A 128 2.40 -8.86 -15.69
N MET A 129 2.08 -8.45 -16.91
CA MET A 129 0.72 -8.07 -17.30
C MET A 129 -0.20 -9.28 -17.39
N SER A 130 0.26 -10.35 -18.06
CA SER A 130 -0.55 -11.56 -18.28
C SER A 130 -0.89 -12.30 -16.99
N HIS A 131 -0.07 -12.14 -15.95
CA HIS A 131 -0.28 -12.74 -14.63
C HIS A 131 -0.96 -11.79 -13.63
N CYS A 132 -1.23 -10.55 -14.01
CA CYS A 132 -1.86 -9.59 -13.10
C CYS A 132 -3.36 -9.81 -13.01
N PRO A 133 -3.92 -10.23 -11.85
CA PRO A 133 -5.36 -10.46 -11.72
C PRO A 133 -6.18 -9.16 -11.75
N TYR A 134 -5.51 -8.01 -11.72
CA TYR A 134 -6.14 -6.69 -11.76
C TYR A 134 -6.00 -6.02 -13.14
N GLY A 135 -5.46 -6.70 -14.14
CA GLY A 135 -5.33 -6.17 -15.50
C GLY A 135 -4.41 -4.97 -15.63
N LEU A 136 -3.47 -4.76 -14.71
CA LEU A 136 -2.59 -3.58 -14.71
C LEU A 136 -1.60 -3.60 -15.88
N ASN A 137 -1.40 -2.45 -16.52
CA ASN A 137 -0.24 -2.24 -17.40
C ASN A 137 1.02 -2.09 -16.55
N THR A 138 1.51 -3.22 -16.04
CA THR A 138 2.61 -3.26 -15.07
C THR A 138 3.91 -2.63 -15.59
N PRO A 139 4.35 -2.81 -16.86
CA PRO A 139 5.53 -2.13 -17.37
C PRO A 139 5.45 -0.61 -17.33
N GLU A 140 4.32 -0.04 -17.71
CA GLU A 140 4.11 1.43 -17.65
C GLU A 140 4.02 1.91 -16.19
N LEU A 141 3.34 1.15 -15.32
CA LEU A 141 3.26 1.45 -13.91
C LEU A 141 4.65 1.45 -13.24
N LEU A 142 5.51 0.50 -13.58
CA LEU A 142 6.90 0.46 -13.11
C LEU A 142 7.69 1.69 -13.56
N LYS A 143 7.60 2.07 -14.83
CA LYS A 143 8.28 3.28 -15.34
C LYS A 143 7.82 4.52 -14.62
N LYS A 144 6.49 4.71 -14.47
CA LYS A 144 5.90 5.83 -13.75
C LYS A 144 6.39 5.90 -12.30
N ASN A 145 6.40 4.76 -11.59
CA ASN A 145 6.92 4.69 -10.23
C ASN A 145 8.42 5.00 -10.15
N TYR A 146 9.21 4.58 -11.14
CA TYR A 146 10.65 4.86 -11.16
C TYR A 146 10.95 6.34 -11.43
N GLU A 147 10.23 6.98 -12.36
CA GLU A 147 10.37 8.44 -12.59
C GLU A 147 10.00 9.24 -11.33
N ASP A 148 8.92 8.86 -10.67
CA ASP A 148 8.52 9.45 -9.41
C ASP A 148 9.57 9.22 -8.30
N TYR A 149 10.09 7.98 -8.18
CA TYR A 149 11.12 7.61 -7.22
C TYR A 149 12.37 8.50 -7.32
N LYS A 150 12.81 8.80 -8.55
CA LYS A 150 13.97 9.66 -8.79
C LYS A 150 13.80 11.08 -8.24
N THR A 151 12.57 11.55 -8.06
CA THR A 151 12.31 12.90 -7.51
C THR A 151 12.66 13.04 -6.04
N PHE A 152 12.77 11.93 -5.30
CA PHE A 152 13.11 11.93 -3.88
C PHE A 152 14.61 12.08 -3.60
N PHE A 153 15.45 12.07 -4.63
CA PHE A 153 16.91 12.22 -4.55
C PHE A 153 17.42 13.53 -5.19
N LYS A 154 16.55 14.50 -5.42
CA LYS A 154 16.92 15.81 -5.94
C LYS A 154 17.23 16.79 -4.83
#